data_26d281f3503a6f9ad0a71e648f868add
#
_entry.id   26d281f3503a6f9ad0a71e648f868add
#
_cell.length_a   1.000
_cell.length_b   1.000
_cell.length_c   1.000
_cell.angle_alpha   90.00
_cell.angle_beta   90.00
_cell.angle_gamma   90.00
#
_symmetry.space_group_name_H-M   'P 1'
#
loop_
_entity.id
_entity.type
_entity.pdbx_description
1 polymer ?
#
loop_
_entity_poly.entity_id
_entity_poly.type
_entity_poly.pdbx_seq_one_letter_code
_entity_poly.pdbx_strand_id
1 'polypeptide(L)'
;MLHLAILMFCVFSITTGEFVVAGILPEVASDLGVSVGSAGLLVTAYAAGMIVGGPVLTALTTGIDRKRLMQALLAVAIAGNAVSALAPGFSPLLAARVVTALVTSTFFAQAIVLTVRSAPPERAATMVARLAFGMNLAMILGAPIGTQIGGQWGWRATFAAIAGACLLGLGLVSWRLTSPGRDGRSSAVSELRVLGRAPVLMALAITAVGNVGVLMVFSYLAPLLTELGGHPSARLPILLLTYGLGATFGNLIGGVLYDRNPRLFQPALLGLLAAALVAGWSVATSSALTVVAVAVLGFFGFAILPGMQARVMATAAEAPTLAMAVNASGYQVAAACAGLFGGLIADSSAGPRPLYLVAAALTACGLVLTVLATRASRAPDSEEAVATAN
;
A
#
# COMPACT_ATOMS: atom_id res chain seq x y z
N MET A 1 -5.88 -20.97 -14.77
CA MET A 1 -5.80 -19.58 -15.29
C MET A 1 -7.03 -18.75 -14.95
N LEU A 2 -8.27 -19.25 -15.21
CA LEU A 2 -9.50 -18.48 -14.94
C LEU A 2 -9.67 -18.10 -13.46
N HIS A 3 -9.41 -19.03 -12.52
CA HIS A 3 -9.49 -18.74 -11.07
C HIS A 3 -8.55 -17.59 -10.67
N LEU A 4 -7.30 -17.58 -11.18
CA LEU A 4 -6.35 -16.52 -10.93
C LEU A 4 -6.84 -15.16 -11.47
N ALA A 5 -7.39 -15.14 -12.68
CA ALA A 5 -7.93 -13.91 -13.28
C ALA A 5 -9.10 -13.34 -12.44
N ILE A 6 -9.98 -14.20 -11.93
CA ILE A 6 -11.08 -13.80 -11.04
C ILE A 6 -10.53 -13.20 -9.75
N LEU A 7 -9.54 -13.86 -9.11
CA LEU A 7 -8.91 -13.37 -7.89
C LEU A 7 -8.17 -12.04 -8.13
N MET A 8 -7.46 -11.91 -9.26
CA MET A 8 -6.81 -10.66 -9.67
C MET A 8 -7.82 -9.52 -9.83
N PHE A 9 -8.96 -9.79 -10.47
CA PHE A 9 -10.04 -8.81 -10.65
C PHE A 9 -10.63 -8.38 -9.29
N CYS A 10 -10.86 -9.33 -8.38
CA CYS A 10 -11.34 -9.01 -7.03
C CYS A 10 -10.33 -8.17 -6.25
N VAL A 11 -9.05 -8.55 -6.30
CA VAL A 11 -7.96 -7.78 -5.67
C VAL A 11 -7.89 -6.38 -6.28
N PHE A 12 -7.90 -6.25 -7.60
CA PHE A 12 -7.98 -4.97 -8.29
C PHE A 12 -9.15 -4.11 -7.78
N SER A 13 -10.35 -4.67 -7.74
CA SER A 13 -11.57 -3.94 -7.36
C SER A 13 -11.52 -3.42 -5.92
N ILE A 14 -11.12 -4.27 -4.97
CA ILE A 14 -11.03 -3.91 -3.55
C ILE A 14 -9.90 -2.89 -3.33
N THR A 15 -8.73 -3.11 -3.91
CA THR A 15 -7.55 -2.25 -3.73
C THR A 15 -7.72 -0.90 -4.44
N THR A 16 -8.53 -0.82 -5.50
CA THR A 16 -8.89 0.47 -6.11
C THR A 16 -9.51 1.41 -5.08
N GLY A 17 -10.34 0.90 -4.16
CA GLY A 17 -10.89 1.69 -3.06
C GLY A 17 -9.84 2.26 -2.12
N GLU A 18 -8.68 1.64 -1.97
CA GLU A 18 -7.56 2.16 -1.17
C GLU A 18 -6.91 3.36 -1.86
N PHE A 19 -6.51 3.22 -3.10
CA PHE A 19 -5.69 4.20 -3.81
C PHE A 19 -6.48 5.39 -4.39
N VAL A 20 -7.75 5.21 -4.71
CA VAL A 20 -8.56 6.25 -5.36
C VAL A 20 -8.75 7.51 -4.50
N VAL A 21 -8.71 7.35 -3.17
CA VAL A 21 -8.88 8.48 -2.23
C VAL A 21 -7.88 9.60 -2.50
N ALA A 22 -6.64 9.27 -2.86
CA ALA A 22 -5.61 10.26 -3.19
C ALA A 22 -6.02 11.19 -4.36
N GLY A 23 -6.86 10.69 -5.28
CA GLY A 23 -7.32 11.46 -6.44
C GLY A 23 -8.62 12.23 -6.23
N ILE A 24 -9.48 11.80 -5.29
CA ILE A 24 -10.79 12.43 -5.01
C ILE A 24 -10.80 13.24 -3.72
N LEU A 25 -9.67 13.35 -3.03
CA LEU A 25 -9.57 13.97 -1.70
C LEU A 25 -10.11 15.42 -1.66
N PRO A 26 -9.77 16.32 -2.62
CA PRO A 26 -10.27 17.69 -2.62
C PRO A 26 -11.80 17.77 -2.82
N GLU A 27 -12.35 16.89 -3.66
CA GLU A 27 -13.79 16.85 -3.94
C GLU A 27 -14.58 16.38 -2.71
N VAL A 28 -14.07 15.36 -1.99
CA VAL A 28 -14.65 14.89 -0.71
C VAL A 28 -14.59 15.99 0.33
N ALA A 29 -13.45 16.69 0.46
CA ALA A 29 -13.28 17.78 1.41
C ALA A 29 -14.27 18.92 1.16
N SER A 30 -14.38 19.35 -0.10
CA SER A 30 -15.29 20.43 -0.51
C SER A 30 -16.75 20.07 -0.32
N ASP A 31 -17.17 18.86 -0.74
CA ASP A 31 -18.58 18.44 -0.68
C ASP A 31 -19.07 18.21 0.76
N LEU A 32 -18.20 17.70 1.64
CA LEU A 32 -18.52 17.43 3.04
C LEU A 32 -18.21 18.59 3.98
N GLY A 33 -17.68 19.71 3.47
CA GLY A 33 -17.35 20.91 4.26
C GLY A 33 -16.28 20.68 5.32
N VAL A 34 -15.30 19.81 5.04
CA VAL A 34 -14.18 19.53 5.92
C VAL A 34 -12.85 20.02 5.29
N SER A 35 -11.81 20.19 6.10
CA SER A 35 -10.50 20.53 5.56
C SER A 35 -9.90 19.36 4.76
N VAL A 36 -8.96 19.66 3.87
CA VAL A 36 -8.21 18.65 3.11
C VAL A 36 -7.45 17.72 4.06
N GLY A 37 -6.90 18.24 5.14
CA GLY A 37 -6.25 17.45 6.17
C GLY A 37 -7.21 16.52 6.90
N SER A 38 -8.42 16.99 7.25
CA SER A 38 -9.46 16.14 7.82
C SER A 38 -9.87 15.03 6.85
N ALA A 39 -10.02 15.35 5.57
CA ALA A 39 -10.31 14.34 4.52
C ALA A 39 -9.19 13.28 4.43
N GLY A 40 -7.92 13.65 4.67
CA GLY A 40 -6.79 12.73 4.75
C GLY A 40 -6.91 11.65 5.82
N LEU A 41 -7.74 11.86 6.87
CA LEU A 41 -8.07 10.82 7.85
C LEU A 41 -8.78 9.60 7.22
N LEU A 42 -9.33 9.72 6.02
CA LEU A 42 -9.86 8.57 5.28
C LEU A 42 -8.76 7.56 4.92
N VAL A 43 -7.54 8.04 4.64
CA VAL A 43 -6.35 7.19 4.41
C VAL A 43 -5.90 6.57 5.72
N THR A 44 -5.80 7.38 6.79
CA THR A 44 -5.42 6.92 8.14
C THR A 44 -6.39 5.86 8.67
N ALA A 45 -7.69 6.09 8.57
CA ALA A 45 -8.72 5.17 9.02
C ALA A 45 -8.69 3.84 8.25
N TYR A 46 -8.48 3.92 6.93
CA TYR A 46 -8.34 2.72 6.10
C TYR A 46 -7.10 1.92 6.49
N ALA A 47 -5.96 2.57 6.62
CA ALA A 47 -4.71 1.93 7.04
C ALA A 47 -4.83 1.30 8.43
N ALA A 48 -5.42 2.00 9.40
CA ALA A 48 -5.69 1.47 10.74
C ALA A 48 -6.61 0.23 10.69
N GLY A 49 -7.65 0.27 9.86
CA GLY A 49 -8.52 -0.88 9.61
C GLY A 49 -7.76 -2.08 9.04
N MET A 50 -6.83 -1.87 8.12
CA MET A 50 -6.00 -2.95 7.55
C MET A 50 -5.01 -3.53 8.56
N ILE A 51 -4.41 -2.70 9.42
CA ILE A 51 -3.47 -3.15 10.48
C ILE A 51 -4.19 -4.12 11.42
N VAL A 52 -5.40 -3.79 11.84
CA VAL A 52 -6.20 -4.59 12.77
C VAL A 52 -6.88 -5.76 12.05
N GLY A 53 -7.48 -5.49 10.90
CA GLY A 53 -8.30 -6.46 10.15
C GLY A 53 -7.53 -7.69 9.70
N GLY A 54 -6.33 -7.53 9.18
CA GLY A 54 -5.51 -8.63 8.70
C GLY A 54 -5.31 -9.73 9.74
N PRO A 55 -4.64 -9.45 10.85
CA PRO A 55 -4.38 -10.45 11.89
C PRO A 55 -5.66 -10.94 12.58
N VAL A 56 -6.55 -10.03 12.98
CA VAL A 56 -7.74 -10.36 13.79
C VAL A 56 -8.75 -11.17 12.99
N LEU A 57 -9.17 -10.68 11.82
CA LEU A 57 -10.15 -11.41 11.00
C LEU A 57 -9.59 -12.71 10.46
N THR A 58 -8.30 -12.74 10.08
CA THR A 58 -7.68 -13.99 9.63
C THR A 58 -7.69 -15.03 10.75
N ALA A 59 -7.37 -14.65 11.98
CA ALA A 59 -7.42 -15.55 13.14
C ALA A 59 -8.85 -16.02 13.45
N LEU A 60 -9.84 -15.12 13.43
CA LEU A 60 -11.24 -15.45 13.73
C LEU A 60 -11.90 -16.32 12.67
N THR A 61 -11.40 -16.29 11.43
CA THR A 61 -12.03 -16.94 10.27
C THR A 61 -11.35 -18.26 9.84
N THR A 62 -10.36 -18.74 10.57
CA THR A 62 -9.60 -19.96 10.24
C THR A 62 -10.47 -21.22 10.08
N GLY A 63 -11.64 -21.29 10.74
CA GLY A 63 -12.55 -22.42 10.65
C GLY A 63 -13.60 -22.34 9.54
N ILE A 64 -13.64 -21.24 8.79
CA ILE A 64 -14.64 -20.99 7.74
C ILE A 64 -14.14 -21.53 6.41
N ASP A 65 -15.06 -22.13 5.63
CA ASP A 65 -14.78 -22.52 4.24
C ASP A 65 -14.31 -21.31 3.43
N ARG A 66 -13.19 -21.46 2.72
CA ARG A 66 -12.52 -20.34 2.04
C ARG A 66 -13.38 -19.63 1.01
N LYS A 67 -14.17 -20.38 0.23
CA LYS A 67 -15.08 -19.77 -0.75
C LYS A 67 -16.14 -18.94 -0.04
N ARG A 68 -16.75 -19.47 1.01
CA ARG A 68 -17.77 -18.75 1.81
C ARG A 68 -17.16 -17.52 2.49
N LEU A 69 -15.93 -17.66 3.00
CA LEU A 69 -15.21 -16.52 3.59
C LEU A 69 -14.97 -15.42 2.56
N MET A 70 -14.46 -15.76 1.37
CA MET A 70 -14.23 -14.76 0.31
C MET A 70 -15.52 -14.09 -0.15
N GLN A 71 -16.62 -14.85 -0.25
CA GLN A 71 -17.94 -14.29 -0.54
C GLN A 71 -18.42 -13.31 0.55
N ALA A 72 -18.25 -13.67 1.82
CA ALA A 72 -18.60 -12.79 2.94
C ALA A 72 -17.75 -11.52 2.97
N LEU A 73 -16.42 -11.63 2.75
CA LEU A 73 -15.51 -10.47 2.69
C LEU A 73 -15.87 -9.53 1.53
N LEU A 74 -16.21 -10.09 0.34
CA LEU A 74 -16.68 -9.29 -0.79
C LEU A 74 -18.03 -8.63 -0.49
N ALA A 75 -18.96 -9.34 0.16
CA ALA A 75 -20.25 -8.76 0.54
C ALA A 75 -20.08 -7.59 1.51
N VAL A 76 -19.17 -7.69 2.49
CA VAL A 76 -18.84 -6.58 3.40
C VAL A 76 -18.16 -5.43 2.64
N ALA A 77 -17.25 -5.73 1.70
CA ALA A 77 -16.63 -4.69 0.86
C ALA A 77 -17.67 -3.96 -0.02
N ILE A 78 -18.65 -4.68 -0.59
CA ILE A 78 -19.76 -4.10 -1.34
C ILE A 78 -20.59 -3.18 -0.42
N ALA A 79 -21.00 -3.67 0.75
CA ALA A 79 -21.77 -2.90 1.70
C ALA A 79 -21.02 -1.65 2.17
N GLY A 80 -19.74 -1.77 2.51
CA GLY A 80 -18.90 -0.65 2.94
C GLY A 80 -18.73 0.42 1.85
N ASN A 81 -18.51 0.01 0.58
CA ASN A 81 -18.43 0.96 -0.52
C ASN A 81 -19.81 1.56 -0.87
N ALA A 82 -20.90 0.80 -0.75
CA ALA A 82 -22.24 1.34 -0.91
C ALA A 82 -22.58 2.37 0.18
N VAL A 83 -22.25 2.09 1.45
CA VAL A 83 -22.38 3.07 2.54
C VAL A 83 -21.52 4.30 2.28
N SER A 84 -20.30 4.13 1.77
CA SER A 84 -19.44 5.25 1.38
C SER A 84 -20.08 6.10 0.29
N ALA A 85 -20.69 5.48 -0.73
CA ALA A 85 -21.39 6.17 -1.81
C ALA A 85 -22.63 6.94 -1.33
N LEU A 86 -23.31 6.44 -0.29
CA LEU A 86 -24.52 7.03 0.27
C LEU A 86 -24.26 7.89 1.52
N ALA A 87 -22.99 8.06 1.91
CA ALA A 87 -22.64 8.73 3.16
C ALA A 87 -23.17 10.18 3.20
N PRO A 88 -24.00 10.54 4.19
CA PRO A 88 -24.55 11.89 4.32
C PRO A 88 -23.55 12.88 4.92
N GLY A 89 -22.41 12.42 5.43
CA GLY A 89 -21.38 13.23 6.07
C GLY A 89 -20.08 12.48 6.27
N PHE A 90 -19.10 13.17 6.87
CA PHE A 90 -17.74 12.65 7.00
C PHE A 90 -17.62 11.44 7.93
N SER A 91 -18.31 11.45 9.10
CA SER A 91 -18.21 10.37 10.09
C SER A 91 -18.72 9.00 9.58
N PRO A 92 -19.89 8.90 8.90
CA PRO A 92 -20.32 7.67 8.26
C PRO A 92 -19.35 7.18 7.17
N LEU A 93 -18.80 8.10 6.38
CA LEU A 93 -17.80 7.77 5.38
C LEU A 93 -16.53 7.18 6.04
N LEU A 94 -16.03 7.81 7.10
CA LEU A 94 -14.88 7.33 7.85
C LEU A 94 -15.10 5.92 8.42
N ALA A 95 -16.25 5.68 9.03
CA ALA A 95 -16.62 4.37 9.55
C ALA A 95 -16.68 3.30 8.45
N ALA A 96 -17.28 3.64 7.31
CA ALA A 96 -17.35 2.74 6.15
C ALA A 96 -15.95 2.40 5.61
N ARG A 97 -15.03 3.35 5.63
CA ARG A 97 -13.62 3.12 5.24
C ARG A 97 -12.92 2.12 6.17
N VAL A 98 -13.11 2.23 7.48
CA VAL A 98 -12.57 1.26 8.45
C VAL A 98 -13.13 -0.14 8.17
N VAL A 99 -14.45 -0.26 8.02
CA VAL A 99 -15.10 -1.56 7.74
C VAL A 99 -14.58 -2.20 6.45
N THR A 100 -14.45 -1.41 5.37
CA THR A 100 -13.93 -1.90 4.10
C THR A 100 -12.47 -2.34 4.24
N ALA A 101 -11.66 -1.61 4.99
CA ALA A 101 -10.26 -1.93 5.23
C ALA A 101 -10.06 -3.22 6.03
N LEU A 102 -10.88 -3.45 7.04
CA LEU A 102 -10.84 -4.69 7.83
C LEU A 102 -10.91 -5.94 6.95
N VAL A 103 -11.75 -5.92 5.92
CA VAL A 103 -11.92 -7.09 5.03
C VAL A 103 -10.90 -7.16 3.91
N THR A 104 -10.28 -6.04 3.51
CA THR A 104 -9.34 -5.98 2.38
C THR A 104 -8.09 -6.82 2.64
N SER A 105 -7.44 -6.65 3.79
CA SER A 105 -6.22 -7.39 4.14
C SER A 105 -6.48 -8.89 4.27
N THR A 106 -7.60 -9.27 4.90
CA THR A 106 -8.01 -10.68 5.02
C THR A 106 -8.33 -11.28 3.66
N PHE A 107 -9.02 -10.55 2.78
CA PHE A 107 -9.32 -11.01 1.42
C PHE A 107 -8.04 -11.29 0.64
N PHE A 108 -7.06 -10.37 0.69
CA PHE A 108 -5.79 -10.55 0.01
C PHE A 108 -5.01 -11.77 0.52
N ALA A 109 -4.95 -11.95 1.84
CA ALA A 109 -4.32 -13.13 2.46
C ALA A 109 -4.99 -14.44 1.98
N GLN A 110 -6.33 -14.50 1.96
CA GLN A 110 -7.06 -15.67 1.47
C GLN A 110 -6.85 -15.91 -0.03
N ALA A 111 -6.78 -14.83 -0.83
CA ALA A 111 -6.51 -14.92 -2.27
C ALA A 111 -5.11 -15.50 -2.55
N ILE A 112 -4.09 -15.11 -1.76
CA ILE A 112 -2.74 -15.70 -1.84
C ILE A 112 -2.78 -17.19 -1.55
N VAL A 113 -3.37 -17.59 -0.42
CA VAL A 113 -3.43 -19.00 -0.03
C VAL A 113 -4.17 -19.85 -1.08
N LEU A 114 -5.27 -19.33 -1.60
CA LEU A 114 -6.04 -20.03 -2.65
C LEU A 114 -5.23 -20.16 -3.95
N THR A 115 -4.47 -19.13 -4.30
CA THR A 115 -3.59 -19.11 -5.48
C THR A 115 -2.48 -20.15 -5.33
N VAL A 116 -1.79 -20.18 -4.17
CA VAL A 116 -0.71 -21.14 -3.90
C VAL A 116 -1.22 -22.58 -3.95
N ARG A 117 -2.38 -22.87 -3.35
CA ARG A 117 -2.98 -24.22 -3.37
C ARG A 117 -3.43 -24.70 -4.73
N SER A 118 -3.81 -23.76 -5.60
CA SER A 118 -4.28 -24.06 -6.95
C SER A 118 -3.13 -24.15 -7.98
N ALA A 119 -1.90 -23.84 -7.56
CA ALA A 119 -0.72 -23.81 -8.40
C ALA A 119 0.16 -25.05 -8.20
N PRO A 120 0.84 -25.53 -9.27
CA PRO A 120 1.94 -26.47 -9.09
C PRO A 120 3.02 -25.85 -8.19
N PRO A 121 3.68 -26.64 -7.30
CA PRO A 121 4.66 -26.13 -6.34
C PRO A 121 5.75 -25.24 -6.98
N GLU A 122 6.22 -25.64 -8.19
CA GLU A 122 7.28 -24.95 -8.94
C GLU A 122 6.83 -23.58 -9.48
N ARG A 123 5.51 -23.32 -9.54
CA ARG A 123 4.92 -22.09 -10.08
C ARG A 123 4.17 -21.25 -9.03
N ALA A 124 4.15 -21.70 -7.79
CA ALA A 124 3.40 -21.01 -6.72
C ALA A 124 3.83 -19.53 -6.58
N ALA A 125 5.12 -19.26 -6.52
CA ALA A 125 5.64 -17.89 -6.41
C ALA A 125 5.24 -17.02 -7.62
N THR A 126 5.34 -17.56 -8.84
CA THR A 126 4.92 -16.86 -10.06
C THR A 126 3.42 -16.54 -10.05
N MET A 127 2.58 -17.45 -9.54
CA MET A 127 1.13 -17.23 -9.46
C MET A 127 0.78 -16.15 -8.40
N VAL A 128 1.49 -16.13 -7.26
CA VAL A 128 1.34 -15.07 -6.25
C VAL A 128 1.78 -13.71 -6.82
N ALA A 129 2.89 -13.65 -7.55
CA ALA A 129 3.33 -12.43 -8.22
C ALA A 129 2.28 -11.92 -9.23
N ARG A 130 1.65 -12.83 -9.99
CA ARG A 130 0.54 -12.47 -10.90
C ARG A 130 -0.68 -11.97 -10.12
N LEU A 131 -1.02 -12.59 -8.99
CA LEU A 131 -2.11 -12.10 -8.13
C LEU A 131 -1.82 -10.68 -7.63
N ALA A 132 -0.59 -10.42 -7.15
CA ALA A 132 -0.15 -9.10 -6.69
C ALA A 132 -0.18 -8.05 -7.81
N PHE A 133 -0.06 -8.45 -9.08
CA PHE A 133 -0.24 -7.56 -10.21
C PHE A 133 -1.65 -6.93 -10.25
N GLY A 134 -2.67 -7.57 -9.67
CA GLY A 134 -3.99 -6.97 -9.48
C GLY A 134 -3.95 -5.70 -8.61
N MET A 135 -3.09 -5.66 -7.59
CA MET A 135 -2.86 -4.44 -6.77
C MET A 135 -2.18 -3.32 -7.59
N ASN A 136 -1.17 -3.69 -8.39
CA ASN A 136 -0.49 -2.72 -9.26
C ASN A 136 -1.46 -2.13 -10.28
N LEU A 137 -2.34 -2.96 -10.88
CA LEU A 137 -3.39 -2.48 -11.77
C LEU A 137 -4.36 -1.53 -11.08
N ALA A 138 -4.67 -1.74 -9.81
CA ALA A 138 -5.52 -0.83 -9.04
C ALA A 138 -4.90 0.56 -8.92
N MET A 139 -3.59 0.66 -8.75
CA MET A 139 -2.89 1.93 -8.73
C MET A 139 -2.79 2.56 -10.13
N ILE A 140 -2.43 1.76 -11.16
CA ILE A 140 -2.19 2.26 -12.53
C ILE A 140 -3.50 2.66 -13.22
N LEU A 141 -4.55 1.87 -13.06
CA LEU A 141 -5.82 2.05 -13.76
C LEU A 141 -6.97 2.40 -12.81
N GLY A 142 -7.06 1.70 -11.67
CA GLY A 142 -8.16 1.86 -10.73
C GLY A 142 -8.25 3.27 -10.15
N ALA A 143 -7.14 3.82 -9.65
CA ALA A 143 -7.12 5.17 -9.09
C ALA A 143 -7.42 6.25 -10.15
N PRO A 144 -6.79 6.26 -11.34
CA PRO A 144 -7.14 7.21 -12.40
C PRO A 144 -8.58 7.09 -12.88
N ILE A 145 -9.07 5.88 -13.14
CA ILE A 145 -10.46 5.65 -13.58
C ILE A 145 -11.45 6.12 -12.51
N GLY A 146 -11.20 5.77 -11.25
CA GLY A 146 -12.04 6.20 -10.14
C GLY A 146 -12.02 7.72 -9.94
N THR A 147 -10.87 8.38 -10.12
CA THR A 147 -10.76 9.84 -10.09
C THR A 147 -11.50 10.49 -11.25
N GLN A 148 -11.44 9.90 -12.45
CA GLN A 148 -12.21 10.37 -13.60
C GLN A 148 -13.73 10.25 -13.35
N ILE A 149 -14.18 9.14 -12.77
CA ILE A 149 -15.58 8.94 -12.37
C ILE A 149 -15.98 10.01 -11.34
N GLY A 150 -15.13 10.22 -10.32
CA GLY A 150 -15.36 11.22 -9.28
C GLY A 150 -15.50 12.63 -9.84
N GLY A 151 -14.61 13.04 -10.73
CA GLY A 151 -14.63 14.35 -11.36
C GLY A 151 -15.83 14.60 -12.30
N GLN A 152 -16.41 13.54 -12.88
CA GLN A 152 -17.57 13.67 -13.79
C GLN A 152 -18.91 13.54 -13.09
N TRP A 153 -19.03 12.62 -12.14
CA TRP A 153 -20.30 12.26 -11.50
C TRP A 153 -20.28 12.40 -9.98
N GLY A 154 -19.25 13.03 -9.43
CA GLY A 154 -19.03 13.19 -8.01
C GLY A 154 -18.36 11.98 -7.37
N TRP A 155 -17.61 12.22 -6.27
CA TRP A 155 -16.84 11.20 -5.54
C TRP A 155 -17.68 10.00 -5.06
N ARG A 156 -18.98 10.20 -4.82
CA ARG A 156 -19.92 9.13 -4.46
C ARG A 156 -20.07 8.08 -5.56
N ALA A 157 -20.05 8.51 -6.82
CA ALA A 157 -20.11 7.60 -7.98
C ALA A 157 -18.88 6.71 -8.06
N THR A 158 -17.72 7.17 -7.60
CA THR A 158 -16.50 6.37 -7.51
C THR A 158 -16.70 5.17 -6.58
N PHE A 159 -17.22 5.39 -5.37
CA PHE A 159 -17.49 4.28 -4.44
C PHE A 159 -18.61 3.36 -4.93
N ALA A 160 -19.63 3.90 -5.59
CA ALA A 160 -20.68 3.08 -6.23
C ALA A 160 -20.10 2.19 -7.35
N ALA A 161 -19.19 2.70 -8.17
CA ALA A 161 -18.50 1.93 -9.20
C ALA A 161 -17.63 0.80 -8.61
N ILE A 162 -16.91 1.08 -7.52
CA ILE A 162 -16.13 0.07 -6.79
C ILE A 162 -17.05 -1.00 -6.19
N ALA A 163 -18.18 -0.61 -5.59
CA ALA A 163 -19.17 -1.56 -5.10
C ALA A 163 -19.69 -2.46 -6.22
N GLY A 164 -20.00 -1.89 -7.39
CA GLY A 164 -20.40 -2.62 -8.60
C GLY A 164 -19.32 -3.59 -9.09
N ALA A 165 -18.06 -3.18 -9.12
CA ALA A 165 -16.93 -4.05 -9.47
C ALA A 165 -16.76 -5.21 -8.45
N CYS A 166 -16.88 -4.93 -7.16
CA CYS A 166 -16.87 -5.96 -6.12
C CYS A 166 -18.07 -6.92 -6.25
N LEU A 167 -19.24 -6.43 -6.64
CA LEU A 167 -20.43 -7.25 -6.89
C LEU A 167 -20.22 -8.19 -8.06
N LEU A 168 -19.65 -7.73 -9.17
CA LEU A 168 -19.22 -8.56 -10.27
C LEU A 168 -18.20 -9.62 -9.82
N GLY A 169 -17.22 -9.22 -9.00
CA GLY A 169 -16.27 -10.14 -8.38
C GLY A 169 -16.95 -11.22 -7.54
N LEU A 170 -17.93 -10.86 -6.72
CA LEU A 170 -18.72 -11.78 -5.92
C LEU A 170 -19.49 -12.80 -6.81
N GLY A 171 -20.09 -12.33 -7.90
CA GLY A 171 -20.74 -13.18 -8.89
C GLY A 171 -19.77 -14.19 -9.52
N LEU A 172 -18.59 -13.74 -9.94
CA LEU A 172 -17.55 -14.58 -10.53
C LEU A 172 -16.99 -15.62 -9.54
N VAL A 173 -16.74 -15.21 -8.30
CA VAL A 173 -16.30 -16.10 -7.20
C VAL A 173 -17.39 -17.14 -6.91
N SER A 174 -18.65 -16.74 -6.87
CA SER A 174 -19.78 -17.63 -6.59
C SER A 174 -19.96 -18.68 -7.70
N TRP A 175 -19.80 -18.25 -8.95
CA TRP A 175 -20.00 -19.09 -10.12
C TRP A 175 -18.85 -20.07 -10.36
N ARG A 176 -17.60 -19.61 -10.27
CA ARG A 176 -16.45 -20.39 -10.79
C ARG A 176 -15.46 -20.88 -9.74
N LEU A 177 -15.43 -20.27 -8.54
CA LEU A 177 -14.46 -20.68 -7.53
C LEU A 177 -14.92 -21.98 -6.86
N THR A 178 -14.07 -22.99 -6.89
CA THR A 178 -14.26 -24.23 -6.13
C THR A 178 -13.58 -24.12 -4.78
N SER A 179 -14.21 -24.65 -3.72
CA SER A 179 -13.61 -24.64 -2.38
C SER A 179 -12.56 -25.73 -2.24
N PRO A 180 -11.32 -25.41 -1.87
CA PRO A 180 -10.28 -26.43 -1.59
C PRO A 180 -10.38 -27.05 -0.19
N GLY A 181 -11.49 -26.84 0.53
CA GLY A 181 -11.69 -27.37 1.87
C GLY A 181 -11.17 -26.48 3.00
N ARG A 182 -11.23 -27.01 4.24
CA ARG A 182 -10.77 -26.33 5.46
C ARG A 182 -9.29 -26.61 5.71
N ASP A 183 -8.59 -25.65 6.30
CA ASP A 183 -7.22 -25.83 6.77
C ASP A 183 -7.17 -26.48 8.14
N GLY A 184 -6.15 -27.34 8.34
CA GLY A 184 -5.67 -27.67 9.68
C GLY A 184 -5.09 -26.43 10.38
N ARG A 185 -5.24 -26.34 11.70
CA ARG A 185 -4.67 -25.27 12.54
C ARG A 185 -3.14 -25.29 12.41
N SER A 186 -2.55 -24.25 11.85
CA SER A 186 -1.13 -23.96 12.04
C SER A 186 -0.92 -23.23 13.38
N SER A 187 0.12 -23.59 14.11
CA SER A 187 0.45 -22.94 15.38
C SER A 187 1.11 -21.58 15.11
N ALA A 188 0.32 -20.51 15.14
CA ALA A 188 0.82 -19.15 14.95
C ALA A 188 1.73 -18.65 16.10
N VAL A 189 1.69 -19.31 17.26
CA VAL A 189 2.39 -18.84 18.48
C VAL A 189 3.91 -19.00 18.38
N SER A 190 4.41 -20.08 17.76
CA SER A 190 5.86 -20.30 17.59
C SER A 190 6.49 -19.31 16.61
N GLU A 191 5.74 -18.86 15.62
CA GLU A 191 6.19 -17.90 14.61
C GLU A 191 6.31 -16.49 15.18
N LEU A 192 5.49 -16.10 16.17
CA LEU A 192 5.52 -14.78 16.80
C LEU A 192 6.87 -14.46 17.47
N ARG A 193 7.57 -15.47 17.99
CA ARG A 193 8.89 -15.26 18.63
C ARG A 193 9.95 -14.76 17.64
N VAL A 194 9.86 -15.16 16.37
CA VAL A 194 10.78 -14.71 15.33
C VAL A 194 10.65 -13.21 15.06
N LEU A 195 9.44 -12.67 15.17
CA LEU A 195 9.17 -11.25 14.96
C LEU A 195 9.79 -10.34 16.02
N GLY A 196 10.07 -10.87 17.22
CA GLY A 196 10.73 -10.13 18.30
C GLY A 196 12.25 -9.97 18.12
N ARG A 197 12.84 -10.62 17.12
CA ARG A 197 14.29 -10.52 16.88
C ARG A 197 14.66 -9.13 16.35
N ALA A 198 15.76 -8.54 16.88
CA ALA A 198 16.21 -7.20 16.51
C ALA A 198 16.41 -6.99 15.00
N PRO A 199 16.98 -7.94 14.20
CA PRO A 199 17.10 -7.77 12.76
C PRO A 199 15.75 -7.68 12.04
N VAL A 200 14.74 -8.44 12.50
CA VAL A 200 13.38 -8.44 11.93
C VAL A 200 12.70 -7.11 12.26
N LEU A 201 12.75 -6.67 13.51
CA LEU A 201 12.20 -5.38 13.94
C LEU A 201 12.84 -4.22 13.18
N MET A 202 14.16 -4.27 12.94
CA MET A 202 14.87 -3.26 12.14
C MET A 202 14.38 -3.26 10.68
N ALA A 203 14.18 -4.44 10.07
CA ALA A 203 13.66 -4.54 8.70
C ALA A 203 12.24 -3.98 8.59
N LEU A 204 11.38 -4.27 9.59
CA LEU A 204 10.03 -3.73 9.67
C LEU A 204 10.02 -2.20 9.89
N ALA A 205 10.92 -1.69 10.75
CA ALA A 205 11.08 -0.25 10.98
C ALA A 205 11.52 0.47 9.70
N ILE A 206 12.44 -0.12 8.93
CA ILE A 206 12.86 0.41 7.62
C ILE A 206 11.68 0.49 6.66
N THR A 207 10.82 -0.55 6.62
CA THR A 207 9.61 -0.52 5.80
C THR A 207 8.65 0.57 6.27
N ALA A 208 8.36 0.65 7.56
CA ALA A 208 7.43 1.63 8.10
C ALA A 208 7.94 3.06 7.87
N VAL A 209 9.14 3.40 8.34
CA VAL A 209 9.68 4.76 8.27
C VAL A 209 10.01 5.18 6.85
N GLY A 210 10.63 4.28 6.07
CA GLY A 210 11.06 4.56 4.69
C GLY A 210 9.93 4.86 3.72
N ASN A 211 8.72 4.35 3.99
CA ASN A 211 7.54 4.56 3.13
C ASN A 211 6.68 5.76 3.53
N VAL A 212 6.80 6.32 4.76
CA VAL A 212 5.94 7.45 5.21
C VAL A 212 6.00 8.61 4.23
N GLY A 213 7.19 8.99 3.79
CA GLY A 213 7.39 10.16 2.93
C GLY A 213 6.68 10.03 1.58
N VAL A 214 6.89 8.92 0.87
CA VAL A 214 6.26 8.71 -0.44
C VAL A 214 4.75 8.55 -0.33
N LEU A 215 4.28 7.87 0.70
CA LEU A 215 2.84 7.71 0.94
C LEU A 215 2.17 9.03 1.34
N MET A 216 2.88 9.91 2.06
CA MET A 216 2.40 11.25 2.40
C MET A 216 2.18 12.08 1.13
N VAL A 217 3.18 12.16 0.25
CA VAL A 217 3.05 12.90 -1.01
C VAL A 217 1.98 12.27 -1.91
N PHE A 218 1.90 10.94 -1.98
CA PHE A 218 0.86 10.25 -2.75
C PHE A 218 -0.55 10.54 -2.22
N SER A 219 -0.76 10.47 -0.90
CA SER A 219 -2.08 10.70 -0.30
C SER A 219 -2.63 12.10 -0.54
N TYR A 220 -1.73 13.09 -0.63
CA TYR A 220 -2.08 14.49 -0.89
C TYR A 220 -1.69 14.94 -2.31
N LEU A 221 -1.53 13.99 -3.24
CA LEU A 221 -1.08 14.29 -4.60
C LEU A 221 -2.05 15.21 -5.33
N ALA A 222 -3.36 15.01 -5.17
CA ALA A 222 -4.37 15.86 -5.80
C ALA A 222 -4.25 17.34 -5.36
N PRO A 223 -4.29 17.70 -4.06
CA PRO A 223 -4.09 19.09 -3.65
C PRO A 223 -2.71 19.65 -4.03
N LEU A 224 -1.64 18.86 -3.95
CA LEU A 224 -0.32 19.28 -4.41
C LEU A 224 -0.30 19.67 -5.90
N LEU A 225 -1.03 18.95 -6.73
CA LEU A 225 -1.08 19.20 -8.17
C LEU A 225 -2.05 20.32 -8.54
N THR A 226 -3.19 20.44 -7.85
CA THR A 226 -4.20 21.45 -8.17
C THR A 226 -3.87 22.80 -7.55
N GLU A 227 -3.52 22.85 -6.28
CA GLU A 227 -3.31 24.11 -5.56
C GLU A 227 -1.93 24.72 -5.82
N LEU A 228 -0.87 23.88 -5.89
CA LEU A 228 0.50 24.38 -6.13
C LEU A 228 0.90 24.30 -7.60
N GLY A 229 0.64 23.15 -8.24
CA GLY A 229 1.02 22.90 -9.63
C GLY A 229 0.14 23.61 -10.64
N GLY A 230 -1.00 24.17 -10.21
CA GLY A 230 -1.95 24.88 -11.08
C GLY A 230 -2.62 23.98 -12.12
N HIS A 231 -2.65 22.66 -11.90
CA HIS A 231 -3.32 21.75 -12.80
C HIS A 231 -4.84 21.78 -12.58
N PRO A 232 -5.66 21.83 -13.63
CA PRO A 232 -7.10 21.66 -13.49
C PRO A 232 -7.42 20.24 -13.03
N SER A 233 -8.45 20.07 -12.18
CA SER A 233 -8.86 18.75 -11.65
C SER A 233 -9.10 17.73 -12.76
N ALA A 234 -9.55 18.14 -13.94
CA ALA A 234 -9.72 17.27 -15.10
C ALA A 234 -8.43 16.57 -15.57
N ARG A 235 -7.24 17.07 -15.19
CA ARG A 235 -5.94 16.44 -15.50
C ARG A 235 -5.49 15.44 -14.44
N LEU A 236 -6.09 15.40 -13.25
CA LEU A 236 -5.69 14.50 -12.19
C LEU A 236 -5.64 13.02 -12.61
N PRO A 237 -6.61 12.48 -13.37
CA PRO A 237 -6.56 11.10 -13.81
C PRO A 237 -5.31 10.74 -14.61
N ILE A 238 -4.91 11.62 -15.55
CA ILE A 238 -3.70 11.39 -16.36
C ILE A 238 -2.41 11.51 -15.54
N LEU A 239 -2.38 12.41 -14.54
CA LEU A 239 -1.24 12.58 -13.64
C LEU A 239 -1.11 11.40 -12.69
N LEU A 240 -2.22 10.87 -12.17
CA LEU A 240 -2.23 9.62 -11.38
C LEU A 240 -1.80 8.42 -12.23
N LEU A 241 -2.22 8.35 -13.50
CA LEU A 241 -1.74 7.33 -14.44
C LEU A 241 -0.22 7.44 -14.63
N THR A 242 0.29 8.66 -14.79
CA THR A 242 1.74 8.92 -14.91
C THR A 242 2.51 8.45 -13.66
N TYR A 243 1.97 8.72 -12.46
CA TYR A 243 2.51 8.19 -11.20
C TYR A 243 2.50 6.66 -11.17
N GLY A 244 1.37 6.04 -11.51
CA GLY A 244 1.21 4.59 -11.54
C GLY A 244 2.13 3.88 -12.52
N LEU A 245 2.35 4.46 -13.72
CA LEU A 245 3.33 3.96 -14.68
C LEU A 245 4.76 4.07 -14.12
N GLY A 246 5.11 5.23 -13.56
CA GLY A 246 6.38 5.41 -12.84
C GLY A 246 6.58 4.34 -11.76
N ALA A 247 5.57 4.12 -10.93
CA ALA A 247 5.58 3.11 -9.87
C ALA A 247 5.81 1.69 -10.40
N THR A 248 5.21 1.34 -11.52
CA THR A 248 5.38 0.02 -12.15
C THR A 248 6.81 -0.20 -12.62
N PHE A 249 7.35 0.75 -13.38
CA PHE A 249 8.75 0.66 -13.84
C PHE A 249 9.73 0.71 -12.66
N GLY A 250 9.44 1.54 -11.66
CA GLY A 250 10.23 1.62 -10.43
C GLY A 250 10.30 0.28 -9.70
N ASN A 251 9.15 -0.36 -9.49
CA ASN A 251 9.07 -1.66 -8.82
C ASN A 251 9.85 -2.75 -9.57
N LEU A 252 9.72 -2.81 -10.89
CA LEU A 252 10.44 -3.79 -11.73
C LEU A 252 11.95 -3.56 -11.68
N ILE A 253 12.39 -2.33 -11.93
CA ILE A 253 13.81 -1.98 -11.99
C ILE A 253 14.43 -2.04 -10.59
N GLY A 254 13.72 -1.59 -9.57
CA GLY A 254 14.17 -1.65 -8.18
C GLY A 254 14.45 -3.08 -7.71
N GLY A 255 13.62 -4.04 -8.10
CA GLY A 255 13.86 -5.47 -7.83
C GLY A 255 15.16 -5.96 -8.47
N VAL A 256 15.35 -5.70 -9.77
CA VAL A 256 16.56 -6.10 -10.51
C VAL A 256 17.83 -5.44 -9.92
N LEU A 257 17.75 -4.17 -9.54
CA LEU A 257 18.88 -3.46 -8.92
C LEU A 257 19.21 -4.05 -7.55
N TYR A 258 18.20 -4.32 -6.73
CA TYR A 258 18.40 -4.93 -5.42
C TYR A 258 19.06 -6.31 -5.53
N ASP A 259 18.64 -7.16 -6.46
CA ASP A 259 19.22 -8.50 -6.69
C ASP A 259 20.70 -8.43 -7.08
N ARG A 260 21.11 -7.37 -7.80
CA ARG A 260 22.51 -7.19 -8.19
C ARG A 260 23.41 -6.85 -7.00
N ASN A 261 23.00 -5.92 -6.15
CA ASN A 261 23.75 -5.53 -4.95
C ASN A 261 22.84 -4.85 -3.91
N PRO A 262 22.23 -5.64 -2.99
CA PRO A 262 21.32 -5.13 -1.98
C PRO A 262 21.90 -4.02 -1.09
N ARG A 263 23.21 -4.13 -0.79
CA ARG A 263 23.93 -3.21 0.11
C ARG A 263 24.14 -1.83 -0.51
N LEU A 264 24.26 -1.76 -1.83
CA LEU A 264 24.46 -0.52 -2.56
C LEU A 264 23.12 0.09 -2.97
N PHE A 265 22.28 -0.71 -3.63
CA PHE A 265 21.10 -0.14 -4.31
C PHE A 265 19.95 0.20 -3.35
N GLN A 266 19.76 -0.52 -2.25
CA GLN A 266 18.70 -0.16 -1.30
C GLN A 266 18.89 1.23 -0.67
N PRO A 267 20.06 1.56 -0.08
CA PRO A 267 20.28 2.93 0.42
C PRO A 267 20.35 3.96 -0.72
N ALA A 268 20.89 3.62 -1.89
CA ALA A 268 20.92 4.54 -3.03
C ALA A 268 19.52 4.92 -3.51
N LEU A 269 18.60 3.96 -3.62
CA LEU A 269 17.21 4.22 -4.03
C LEU A 269 16.47 5.09 -3.01
N LEU A 270 16.69 4.88 -1.70
CA LEU A 270 16.13 5.76 -0.66
C LEU A 270 16.71 7.17 -0.73
N GLY A 271 18.01 7.30 -0.98
CA GLY A 271 18.67 8.59 -1.17
C GLY A 271 18.14 9.33 -2.41
N LEU A 272 17.95 8.62 -3.52
CA LEU A 272 17.37 9.18 -4.74
C LEU A 272 15.90 9.56 -4.56
N LEU A 273 15.13 8.80 -3.79
CA LEU A 273 13.76 9.18 -3.42
C LEU A 273 13.74 10.45 -2.59
N ALA A 274 14.61 10.55 -1.56
CA ALA A 274 14.69 11.76 -0.74
C ALA A 274 15.11 12.98 -1.59
N ALA A 275 16.06 12.83 -2.51
CA ALA A 275 16.45 13.88 -3.45
C ALA A 275 15.31 14.27 -4.41
N ALA A 276 14.54 13.29 -4.92
CA ALA A 276 13.37 13.51 -5.77
C ALA A 276 12.27 14.28 -5.02
N LEU A 277 12.08 14.01 -3.72
CA LEU A 277 11.14 14.75 -2.88
C LEU A 277 11.58 16.21 -2.68
N VAL A 278 12.86 16.47 -2.44
CA VAL A 278 13.42 17.84 -2.37
C VAL A 278 13.29 18.54 -3.71
N ALA A 279 13.59 17.86 -4.82
CA ALA A 279 13.37 18.40 -6.16
C ALA A 279 11.90 18.70 -6.42
N GLY A 280 10.99 17.83 -5.98
CA GLY A 280 9.54 18.06 -6.03
C GLY A 280 9.11 19.35 -5.35
N TRP A 281 9.67 19.65 -4.18
CA TRP A 281 9.43 20.92 -3.48
C TRP A 281 9.86 22.15 -4.30
N SER A 282 11.01 22.08 -4.95
CA SER A 282 11.54 23.20 -5.75
C SER A 282 10.74 23.45 -7.04
N VAL A 283 10.18 22.40 -7.66
CA VAL A 283 9.41 22.50 -8.90
C VAL A 283 7.90 22.51 -8.70
N ALA A 284 7.41 22.44 -7.45
CA ALA A 284 5.99 22.28 -7.10
C ALA A 284 5.05 23.30 -7.74
N THR A 285 5.52 24.52 -8.04
CA THR A 285 4.76 25.61 -8.68
C THR A 285 4.86 25.64 -10.19
N SER A 286 5.65 24.75 -10.80
CA SER A 286 5.82 24.67 -12.26
C SER A 286 4.95 23.55 -12.83
N SER A 287 3.90 23.91 -13.56
CA SER A 287 2.96 22.96 -14.16
C SER A 287 3.63 21.93 -15.09
N ALA A 288 4.66 22.31 -15.84
CA ALA A 288 5.38 21.38 -16.72
C ALA A 288 6.29 20.43 -15.94
N LEU A 289 7.03 20.94 -14.93
CA LEU A 289 7.99 20.13 -14.18
C LEU A 289 7.32 19.20 -13.18
N THR A 290 6.14 19.55 -12.67
CA THR A 290 5.37 18.66 -11.78
C THR A 290 4.93 17.38 -12.47
N VAL A 291 4.67 17.36 -13.77
CA VAL A 291 4.38 16.13 -14.53
C VAL A 291 5.56 15.15 -14.47
N VAL A 292 6.77 15.67 -14.69
CA VAL A 292 8.00 14.86 -14.59
C VAL A 292 8.24 14.42 -13.15
N ALA A 293 8.06 15.34 -12.19
CA ALA A 293 8.23 15.03 -10.77
C ALA A 293 7.29 13.90 -10.32
N VAL A 294 6.04 13.89 -10.76
CA VAL A 294 5.06 12.83 -10.47
C VAL A 294 5.53 11.46 -10.97
N ALA A 295 6.04 11.38 -12.21
CA ALA A 295 6.59 10.13 -12.76
C ALA A 295 7.82 9.65 -11.95
N VAL A 296 8.73 10.56 -11.62
CA VAL A 296 9.95 10.29 -10.87
C VAL A 296 9.64 9.85 -9.43
N LEU A 297 8.69 10.51 -8.78
CA LEU A 297 8.24 10.13 -7.43
C LEU A 297 7.56 8.75 -7.42
N GLY A 298 6.72 8.47 -8.41
CA GLY A 298 6.16 7.12 -8.58
C GLY A 298 7.27 6.08 -8.75
N PHE A 299 8.24 6.34 -9.63
CA PHE A 299 9.35 5.44 -9.91
C PHE A 299 10.17 5.14 -8.64
N PHE A 300 10.74 6.13 -7.98
CA PHE A 300 11.59 5.90 -6.81
C PHE A 300 10.79 5.43 -5.59
N GLY A 301 9.56 5.89 -5.43
CA GLY A 301 8.67 5.46 -4.35
C GLY A 301 8.37 3.97 -4.37
N PHE A 302 8.30 3.36 -5.55
CA PHE A 302 8.07 1.93 -5.69
C PHE A 302 9.33 1.11 -5.95
N ALA A 303 10.42 1.73 -6.38
CA ALA A 303 11.71 1.05 -6.55
C ALA A 303 12.31 0.55 -5.22
N ILE A 304 11.96 1.17 -4.09
CA ILE A 304 12.44 0.76 -2.76
C ILE A 304 11.72 -0.48 -2.21
N LEU A 305 10.49 -0.79 -2.66
CA LEU A 305 9.63 -1.82 -2.08
C LEU A 305 10.18 -3.25 -2.19
N PRO A 306 10.65 -3.72 -3.37
CA PRO A 306 11.16 -5.08 -3.51
C PRO A 306 12.32 -5.36 -2.55
N GLY A 307 13.22 -4.39 -2.40
CA GLY A 307 14.36 -4.51 -1.50
C GLY A 307 13.97 -4.57 -0.02
N MET A 308 12.97 -3.79 0.40
CA MET A 308 12.43 -3.85 1.76
C MET A 308 11.80 -5.21 2.05
N GLN A 309 10.98 -5.73 1.12
CA GLN A 309 10.34 -7.04 1.23
C GLN A 309 11.37 -8.16 1.28
N ALA A 310 12.37 -8.14 0.41
CA ALA A 310 13.44 -9.14 0.37
C ALA A 310 14.26 -9.13 1.66
N ARG A 311 14.56 -7.96 2.22
CA ARG A 311 15.23 -7.84 3.53
C ARG A 311 14.43 -8.48 4.65
N VAL A 312 13.12 -8.22 4.73
CA VAL A 312 12.25 -8.83 5.74
C VAL A 312 12.24 -10.35 5.61
N MET A 313 12.11 -10.86 4.38
CA MET A 313 12.15 -12.31 4.13
C MET A 313 13.49 -12.93 4.54
N ALA A 314 14.61 -12.28 4.25
CA ALA A 314 15.94 -12.77 4.59
C ALA A 314 16.19 -12.78 6.10
N THR A 315 15.68 -11.79 6.84
CA THR A 315 15.86 -11.71 8.30
C THR A 315 14.94 -12.63 9.08
N ALA A 316 13.83 -13.06 8.48
CA ALA A 316 12.80 -13.91 9.10
C ALA A 316 12.62 -15.23 8.33
N ALA A 317 13.71 -15.84 7.87
CA ALA A 317 13.68 -17.05 7.03
C ALA A 317 12.95 -18.24 7.69
N GLU A 318 12.88 -18.29 9.03
CA GLU A 318 12.16 -19.31 9.80
C GLU A 318 10.63 -19.13 9.79
N ALA A 319 10.13 -17.88 9.53
CA ALA A 319 8.71 -17.56 9.52
C ALA A 319 8.37 -16.55 8.41
N PRO A 320 8.68 -16.84 7.11
CA PRO A 320 8.61 -15.87 6.04
C PRO A 320 7.18 -15.38 5.77
N THR A 321 6.18 -16.23 5.91
CA THR A 321 4.77 -15.88 5.69
C THR A 321 4.27 -14.87 6.72
N LEU A 322 4.56 -15.11 8.00
CA LEU A 322 4.18 -14.18 9.07
C LEU A 322 4.95 -12.86 8.96
N ALA A 323 6.25 -12.92 8.66
CA ALA A 323 7.08 -11.74 8.47
C ALA A 323 6.56 -10.84 7.34
N MET A 324 6.11 -11.42 6.22
CA MET A 324 5.50 -10.66 5.12
C MET A 324 4.15 -10.06 5.50
N ALA A 325 3.34 -10.76 6.30
CA ALA A 325 2.08 -10.22 6.81
C ALA A 325 2.31 -9.02 7.73
N VAL A 326 3.29 -9.12 8.63
CA VAL A 326 3.66 -8.00 9.53
C VAL A 326 4.33 -6.86 8.74
N ASN A 327 5.11 -7.17 7.71
CA ASN A 327 5.66 -6.14 6.81
C ASN A 327 4.56 -5.36 6.09
N ALA A 328 3.51 -6.03 5.65
CA ALA A 328 2.33 -5.36 5.09
C ALA A 328 1.66 -4.44 6.13
N SER A 329 1.57 -4.86 7.39
CA SER A 329 1.10 -4.00 8.49
C SER A 329 2.04 -2.81 8.73
N GLY A 330 3.36 -3.00 8.63
CA GLY A 330 4.35 -1.91 8.69
C GLY A 330 4.16 -0.87 7.59
N TYR A 331 3.87 -1.31 6.37
CA TYR A 331 3.50 -0.41 5.27
C TYR A 331 2.20 0.37 5.56
N GLN A 332 1.21 -0.27 6.17
CA GLN A 332 -0.03 0.39 6.56
C GLN A 332 0.17 1.36 7.74
N VAL A 333 1.11 1.10 8.66
CA VAL A 333 1.53 2.09 9.68
C VAL A 333 2.09 3.33 8.98
N ALA A 334 2.94 3.16 7.97
CA ALA A 334 3.43 4.29 7.18
C ALA A 334 2.28 5.06 6.51
N ALA A 335 1.28 4.37 5.94
CA ALA A 335 0.12 5.00 5.32
C ALA A 335 -0.75 5.76 6.35
N ALA A 336 -0.94 5.19 7.54
CA ALA A 336 -1.67 5.86 8.63
C ALA A 336 -0.96 7.15 9.08
N CYS A 337 0.36 7.08 9.30
CA CYS A 337 1.18 8.25 9.62
C CYS A 337 1.16 9.28 8.49
N ALA A 338 1.23 8.84 7.24
CA ALA A 338 1.19 9.70 6.07
C ALA A 338 -0.12 10.48 5.97
N GLY A 339 -1.26 9.83 6.18
CA GLY A 339 -2.57 10.49 6.20
C GLY A 339 -2.70 11.50 7.34
N LEU A 340 -2.30 11.09 8.56
CA LEU A 340 -2.43 11.92 9.76
C LEU A 340 -1.48 13.14 9.72
N PHE A 341 -0.17 12.91 9.60
CA PHE A 341 0.81 14.00 9.60
C PHE A 341 0.71 14.86 8.34
N GLY A 342 0.41 14.24 7.20
CA GLY A 342 0.15 14.97 5.97
C GLY A 342 -1.03 15.91 6.09
N GLY A 343 -2.09 15.49 6.80
CA GLY A 343 -3.25 16.34 7.09
C GLY A 343 -2.91 17.57 7.93
N LEU A 344 -2.17 17.35 9.02
CA LEU A 344 -1.73 18.45 9.89
C LEU A 344 -0.89 19.50 9.12
N ILE A 345 -0.07 19.04 8.17
CA ILE A 345 0.75 19.93 7.35
C ILE A 345 -0.11 20.64 6.31
N ALA A 346 -0.99 19.92 5.62
CA ALA A 346 -1.84 20.49 4.58
C ALA A 346 -2.78 21.58 5.13
N ASP A 347 -3.29 21.42 6.36
CA ASP A 347 -4.15 22.39 7.04
C ASP A 347 -3.36 23.52 7.73
N SER A 348 -2.03 23.48 7.71
CA SER A 348 -1.22 24.55 8.30
C SER A 348 -1.27 25.83 7.45
N SER A 349 -0.90 26.96 8.04
CA SER A 349 -0.80 28.26 7.34
C SER A 349 0.21 28.26 6.19
N ALA A 350 1.15 27.30 6.15
CA ALA A 350 2.13 27.15 5.08
C ALA A 350 1.58 26.38 3.86
N GLY A 351 0.35 25.87 3.96
CA GLY A 351 -0.28 25.07 2.91
C GLY A 351 0.40 23.72 2.65
N PRO A 352 0.10 23.04 1.55
CA PRO A 352 0.56 21.68 1.31
C PRO A 352 2.04 21.57 0.85
N ARG A 353 2.70 22.68 0.47
CA ARG A 353 4.07 22.63 -0.07
C ARG A 353 5.11 21.97 0.87
N PRO A 354 5.09 22.22 2.21
CA PRO A 354 6.03 21.59 3.14
C PRO A 354 5.95 20.05 3.18
N LEU A 355 4.85 19.45 2.70
CA LEU A 355 4.72 17.98 2.60
C LEU A 355 5.94 17.34 1.93
N TYR A 356 6.47 17.95 0.89
CA TYR A 356 7.65 17.44 0.17
C TYR A 356 8.89 17.38 1.07
N LEU A 357 9.16 18.43 1.86
CA LEU A 357 10.36 18.49 2.71
C LEU A 357 10.24 17.56 3.92
N VAL A 358 9.06 17.50 4.55
CA VAL A 358 8.81 16.55 5.64
C VAL A 358 8.90 15.11 5.14
N ALA A 359 8.34 14.83 3.97
CA ALA A 359 8.46 13.53 3.32
C ALA A 359 9.92 13.16 3.02
N ALA A 360 10.72 14.12 2.53
CA ALA A 360 12.16 13.93 2.30
C ALA A 360 12.91 13.62 3.60
N ALA A 361 12.64 14.35 4.69
CA ALA A 361 13.24 14.12 6.00
C ALA A 361 12.90 12.73 6.54
N LEU A 362 11.64 12.29 6.47
CA LEU A 362 11.23 10.97 6.92
C LEU A 362 11.85 9.86 6.05
N THR A 363 11.94 10.06 4.74
CA THR A 363 12.63 9.13 3.84
C THR A 363 14.14 9.06 4.17
N ALA A 364 14.77 10.18 4.51
CA ALA A 364 16.16 10.22 4.95
C ALA A 364 16.36 9.49 6.29
N CYS A 365 15.40 9.54 7.22
CA CYS A 365 15.42 8.69 8.42
C CYS A 365 15.41 7.19 8.05
N GLY A 366 14.57 6.80 7.09
CA GLY A 366 14.55 5.43 6.54
C GLY A 366 15.88 5.02 5.90
N LEU A 367 16.54 5.95 5.18
CA LEU A 367 17.89 5.76 4.64
C LEU A 367 18.91 5.52 5.76
N VAL A 368 18.91 6.35 6.80
CA VAL A 368 19.82 6.21 7.95
C VAL A 368 19.63 4.83 8.61
N LEU A 369 18.39 4.43 8.89
CA LEU A 369 18.09 3.09 9.43
C LEU A 369 18.62 1.98 8.52
N THR A 370 18.47 2.12 7.20
CA THR A 370 18.96 1.15 6.22
C THR A 370 20.50 1.04 6.25
N VAL A 371 21.19 2.16 6.33
CA VAL A 371 22.67 2.21 6.41
C VAL A 371 23.16 1.60 7.72
N LEU A 372 22.53 1.95 8.85
CA LEU A 372 22.87 1.38 10.16
C LEU A 372 22.67 -0.14 10.19
N ALA A 373 21.53 -0.64 9.68
CA ALA A 373 21.26 -2.06 9.59
C ALA A 373 22.27 -2.81 8.69
N THR A 374 22.72 -2.16 7.60
CA THR A 374 23.70 -2.74 6.68
C THR A 374 25.10 -2.75 7.29
N ARG A 375 25.44 -1.78 8.14
CA ARG A 375 26.71 -1.74 8.89
C ARG A 375 26.74 -2.76 10.01
N ALA A 376 25.65 -2.89 10.77
CA ALA A 376 25.54 -3.87 11.85
C ALA A 376 25.71 -5.31 11.34
N SER A 377 25.22 -5.63 10.15
CA SER A 377 25.43 -6.94 9.52
C SER A 377 26.85 -7.17 8.99
N ARG A 378 27.76 -6.18 9.09
CA ARG A 378 29.17 -6.29 8.73
C ARG A 378 30.10 -6.47 9.92
N ALA A 379 29.67 -6.17 11.15
CA ALA A 379 30.48 -6.40 12.33
C ALA A 379 30.69 -7.91 12.47
N PRO A 380 31.90 -8.45 12.33
CA PRO A 380 32.14 -9.85 12.62
C PRO A 380 31.83 -10.07 14.10
N ASP A 381 31.29 -11.24 14.43
CA ASP A 381 31.23 -11.71 15.81
C ASP A 381 32.66 -11.71 16.36
N SER A 382 33.06 -10.62 16.98
CA SER A 382 34.39 -10.43 17.57
C SER A 382 34.64 -11.44 18.71
N GLU A 383 33.61 -12.15 19.14
CA GLU A 383 33.75 -13.23 20.13
C GLU A 383 34.23 -14.57 19.52
N GLU A 384 33.90 -14.88 18.24
CA GLU A 384 34.43 -16.09 17.60
C GLU A 384 35.89 -15.93 17.14
N ALA A 385 36.35 -14.72 16.78
CA ALA A 385 37.74 -14.46 16.40
C ALA A 385 38.70 -14.55 17.60
N VAL A 386 38.23 -14.27 18.83
CA VAL A 386 39.02 -14.42 20.06
C VAL A 386 39.05 -15.88 20.53
N ALA A 387 37.98 -16.66 20.27
CA ALA A 387 37.94 -18.08 20.66
C ALA A 387 38.80 -19.00 19.75
N THR A 388 39.11 -18.56 18.54
CA THR A 388 39.99 -19.32 17.62
C THR A 388 41.48 -18.90 17.70
N ALA A 389 41.83 -17.85 18.48
CA ALA A 389 43.20 -17.36 18.69
C ALA A 389 43.82 -17.80 20.03
N ASN A 390 43.11 -18.56 20.87
CA ASN A 390 43.57 -19.25 22.08
C ASN A 390 43.52 -20.77 21.87
#